data_e8642fb9e83826ab588b4a1910baadea
#
_entry.id   e8642fb9e83826ab588b4a1910baadea
#
_cell.length_a   1.000
_cell.length_b   1.000
_cell.length_c   1.000
_cell.angle_alpha   90.00
_cell.angle_beta   90.00
_cell.angle_gamma   90.00
#
_symmetry.space_group_name_H-M   'P 1'
#
loop_
_entity.id
_entity.type
_entity.pdbx_description
1 polymer ?
#
loop_
_entity_poly.entity_id
_entity_poly.type
_entity_poly.pdbx_seq_one_letter_code
_entity_poly.pdbx_strand_id
1 'polypeptide(L)'
;MTDPVRFDPLSLDLPFMDEAHEQFMQLLAIVDEADDLHLAAAWRDLVEYTAQGFACEDRWMNDTGYAARRDHQIQHRVVLEVMRDGITQAAEGRLLHVRQMAWQLRDWYHKHVQTMDAALALHLRGKRFDPANGGSGPRRSSVAAARA
;
A
#
# COMPACT_ATOMS: atom_id res chain seq x y z
N MET A 1 4.29 -21.76 27.21
CA MET A 1 3.07 -21.14 26.72
C MET A 1 3.33 -20.67 25.32
N THR A 2 2.73 -21.33 24.36
CA THR A 2 2.77 -20.87 22.99
C THR A 2 1.67 -19.80 22.85
N ASP A 3 2.06 -18.60 22.44
CA ASP A 3 1.08 -17.59 22.06
C ASP A 3 0.16 -18.18 20.99
N PRO A 4 -1.16 -18.01 21.12
CA PRO A 4 -2.05 -18.46 20.08
C PRO A 4 -1.66 -17.73 18.78
N VAL A 5 -1.44 -18.50 17.73
CA VAL A 5 -1.19 -17.94 16.40
C VAL A 5 -2.33 -16.95 16.11
N ARG A 6 -2.00 -15.69 16.17
CA ARG A 6 -3.00 -14.64 15.92
C ARG A 6 -3.35 -14.67 14.45
N PHE A 7 -4.57 -15.11 14.16
CA PHE A 7 -5.06 -15.09 12.79
C PHE A 7 -5.17 -13.65 12.34
N ASP A 8 -4.38 -13.29 11.34
CA ASP A 8 -4.45 -11.99 10.70
C ASP A 8 -5.12 -12.16 9.34
N PRO A 9 -6.39 -11.70 9.19
CA PRO A 9 -7.14 -11.86 7.93
C PRO A 9 -6.55 -11.06 6.77
N LEU A 10 -5.63 -10.12 7.04
CA LEU A 10 -4.96 -9.35 6.01
C LEU A 10 -3.59 -9.90 5.63
N SER A 11 -3.11 -10.95 6.31
CA SER A 11 -1.82 -11.56 5.99
C SER A 11 -1.87 -12.26 4.64
N LEU A 12 -0.88 -11.97 3.79
CA LEU A 12 -0.72 -12.52 2.44
C LEU A 12 0.46 -13.48 2.33
N ASP A 13 1.07 -13.86 3.46
CA ASP A 13 2.27 -14.71 3.53
C ASP A 13 3.45 -14.14 2.74
N LEU A 14 3.53 -12.82 2.64
CA LEU A 14 4.67 -12.08 2.10
C LEU A 14 5.03 -10.98 3.09
N PRO A 15 6.11 -11.13 3.87
CA PRO A 15 6.45 -10.19 4.93
C PRO A 15 6.53 -8.73 4.45
N PHE A 16 7.10 -8.47 3.27
CA PHE A 16 7.24 -7.11 2.78
C PHE A 16 5.91 -6.46 2.40
N MET A 17 4.92 -7.25 1.96
CA MET A 17 3.56 -6.74 1.72
C MET A 17 2.80 -6.59 3.03
N ASP A 18 2.92 -7.55 3.93
CA ASP A 18 2.25 -7.52 5.23
C ASP A 18 2.74 -6.34 6.07
N GLU A 19 4.04 -6.05 6.06
CA GLU A 19 4.60 -4.88 6.74
C GLU A 19 4.04 -3.57 6.16
N ALA A 20 3.93 -3.47 4.85
CA ALA A 20 3.37 -2.29 4.19
C ALA A 20 1.90 -2.09 4.56
N HIS A 21 1.12 -3.16 4.62
CA HIS A 21 -0.28 -3.10 5.02
C HIS A 21 -0.42 -2.70 6.49
N GLU A 22 0.41 -3.24 7.36
CA GLU A 22 0.41 -2.88 8.78
C GLU A 22 0.74 -1.40 8.97
N GLN A 23 1.75 -0.90 8.27
CA GLN A 23 2.14 0.51 8.35
C GLN A 23 1.03 1.44 7.85
N PHE A 24 0.36 1.06 6.76
CA PHE A 24 -0.80 1.81 6.28
C PHE A 24 -1.89 1.91 7.36
N MET A 25 -2.22 0.78 7.99
CA MET A 25 -3.25 0.75 9.04
C MET A 25 -2.84 1.57 10.27
N GLN A 26 -1.56 1.61 10.62
CA GLN A 26 -1.05 2.46 11.70
C GLN A 26 -1.20 3.94 11.35
N LEU A 27 -0.86 4.34 10.14
CA LEU A 27 -1.02 5.73 9.69
C LEU A 27 -2.49 6.14 9.61
N LEU A 28 -3.36 5.22 9.21
CA LEU A 28 -4.80 5.46 9.20
C LEU A 28 -5.35 5.65 10.62
N ALA A 29 -4.86 4.85 11.57
CA ALA A 29 -5.21 5.01 12.99
C ALA A 29 -4.78 6.39 13.53
N ILE A 30 -3.62 6.88 13.12
CA ILE A 30 -3.15 8.21 13.49
C ILE A 30 -4.10 9.28 12.93
N VAL A 31 -4.58 9.11 11.69
CA VAL A 31 -5.59 10.01 11.11
C VAL A 31 -6.87 10.00 11.94
N ASP A 32 -7.36 8.82 12.31
CA ASP A 32 -8.60 8.68 13.09
C ASP A 32 -8.50 9.34 14.47
N GLU A 33 -7.34 9.27 15.09
CA GLU A 33 -7.09 9.80 16.44
C GLU A 33 -6.67 11.28 16.43
N ALA A 34 -6.31 11.83 15.28
CA ALA A 34 -5.83 13.20 15.17
C ALA A 34 -6.95 14.21 15.52
N ASP A 35 -6.59 15.20 16.33
CA ASP A 35 -7.48 16.34 16.54
C ASP A 35 -7.52 17.23 15.28
N ASP A 36 -8.37 18.25 15.29
CA ASP A 36 -8.55 19.13 14.14
C ASP A 36 -7.28 19.87 13.74
N LEU A 37 -6.40 20.14 14.69
CA LEU A 37 -5.13 20.82 14.42
C LEU A 37 -4.13 19.95 13.69
N HIS A 38 -4.16 18.64 13.94
CA HIS A 38 -3.16 17.69 13.43
C HIS A 38 -3.66 16.84 12.26
N LEU A 39 -4.96 16.91 11.95
CA LEU A 39 -5.58 16.05 10.93
C LEU A 39 -4.94 16.22 9.54
N ALA A 40 -4.72 17.46 9.12
CA ALA A 40 -4.17 17.73 7.78
C ALA A 40 -2.79 17.10 7.59
N ALA A 41 -1.91 17.23 8.58
CA ALA A 41 -0.57 16.63 8.54
C ALA A 41 -0.64 15.11 8.55
N ALA A 42 -1.49 14.52 9.39
CA ALA A 42 -1.68 13.07 9.47
C ALA A 42 -2.20 12.50 8.15
N TRP A 43 -3.16 13.18 7.52
CA TRP A 43 -3.69 12.78 6.21
C TRP A 43 -2.62 12.85 5.14
N ARG A 44 -1.84 13.91 5.09
CA ARG A 44 -0.75 14.06 4.12
C ARG A 44 0.27 12.94 4.25
N ASP A 45 0.66 12.57 5.47
CA ASP A 45 1.60 11.48 5.71
C ASP A 45 1.04 10.16 5.18
N LEU A 46 -0.25 9.89 5.41
CA LEU A 46 -0.91 8.70 4.89
C LEU A 46 -0.90 8.68 3.36
N VAL A 47 -1.23 9.80 2.72
CA VAL A 47 -1.24 9.91 1.25
C VAL A 47 0.15 9.66 0.67
N GLU A 48 1.17 10.27 1.25
CA GLU A 48 2.56 10.11 0.79
C GLU A 48 3.02 8.65 0.90
N TYR A 49 2.77 8.03 2.04
CA TYR A 49 3.12 6.61 2.24
C TYR A 49 2.38 5.72 1.24
N THR A 50 1.09 5.96 1.03
CA THR A 50 0.27 5.20 0.09
C THR A 50 0.78 5.33 -1.34
N ALA A 51 1.14 6.55 -1.75
CA ALA A 51 1.69 6.80 -3.09
C ALA A 51 3.00 6.03 -3.31
N GLN A 52 3.89 6.01 -2.32
CA GLN A 52 5.14 5.26 -2.39
C GLN A 52 4.89 3.76 -2.45
N GLY A 53 3.99 3.25 -1.61
CA GLY A 53 3.65 1.82 -1.59
C GLY A 53 3.03 1.35 -2.90
N PHE A 54 2.12 2.12 -3.46
CA PHE A 54 1.51 1.81 -4.75
C PHE A 54 2.52 1.85 -5.89
N ALA A 55 3.45 2.81 -5.87
CA ALA A 55 4.50 2.87 -6.87
C ALA A 55 5.42 1.64 -6.82
N CYS A 56 5.73 1.15 -5.62
CA CYS A 56 6.50 -0.09 -5.46
C CYS A 56 5.75 -1.28 -6.05
N GLU A 57 4.47 -1.45 -5.71
CA GLU A 57 3.66 -2.55 -6.25
C GLU A 57 3.54 -2.46 -7.77
N ASP A 58 3.35 -1.27 -8.31
CA ASP A 58 3.26 -1.06 -9.76
C ASP A 58 4.55 -1.52 -10.46
N ARG A 59 5.72 -1.21 -9.88
CA ARG A 59 7.00 -1.69 -10.41
C ARG A 59 7.10 -3.22 -10.34
N TRP A 60 6.71 -3.81 -9.21
CA TRP A 60 6.76 -5.27 -9.06
C TRP A 60 5.87 -5.96 -10.09
N MET A 61 4.68 -5.42 -10.34
CA MET A 61 3.76 -5.96 -11.35
C MET A 61 4.34 -5.85 -12.75
N ASN A 62 4.95 -4.73 -13.09
CA ASN A 62 5.58 -4.53 -14.39
C ASN A 62 6.81 -5.43 -14.58
N ASP A 63 7.67 -5.48 -13.56
CA ASP A 63 8.92 -6.24 -13.61
C ASP A 63 8.70 -7.76 -13.69
N THR A 64 7.62 -8.24 -13.10
CA THR A 64 7.29 -9.67 -13.06
C THR A 64 6.26 -10.09 -14.12
N GLY A 65 5.81 -9.17 -14.96
CA GLY A 65 4.85 -9.47 -16.03
C GLY A 65 3.49 -9.91 -15.51
N TYR A 66 3.00 -9.31 -14.43
CA TYR A 66 1.72 -9.67 -13.86
C TYR A 66 0.55 -9.36 -14.81
N ALA A 67 -0.25 -10.38 -15.13
CA ALA A 67 -1.29 -10.28 -16.16
C ALA A 67 -2.38 -9.26 -15.78
N ALA A 68 -2.75 -9.16 -14.51
CA ALA A 68 -3.80 -8.27 -14.04
C ALA A 68 -3.27 -6.89 -13.62
N ARG A 69 -2.03 -6.54 -13.96
CA ARG A 69 -1.39 -5.29 -13.52
C ARG A 69 -2.17 -4.04 -13.91
N ARG A 70 -2.76 -4.02 -15.09
CA ARG A 70 -3.45 -2.83 -15.59
C ARG A 70 -4.61 -2.42 -14.69
N ASP A 71 -5.48 -3.35 -14.35
CA ASP A 71 -6.64 -3.07 -13.49
C ASP A 71 -6.21 -2.69 -12.08
N HIS A 72 -5.20 -3.35 -11.55
CA HIS A 72 -4.64 -3.06 -10.23
C HIS A 72 -4.05 -1.64 -10.20
N GLN A 73 -3.27 -1.26 -11.20
CA GLN A 73 -2.68 0.07 -11.31
C GLN A 73 -3.75 1.16 -11.47
N ILE A 74 -4.83 0.87 -12.18
CA ILE A 74 -5.97 1.80 -12.31
C ILE A 74 -6.61 2.04 -10.95
N GLN A 75 -6.82 1.00 -10.15
CA GLN A 75 -7.34 1.17 -8.79
C GLN A 75 -6.43 2.03 -7.92
N HIS A 76 -5.12 1.83 -8.00
CA HIS A 76 -4.16 2.68 -7.29
C HIS A 76 -4.31 4.14 -7.68
N ARG A 77 -4.41 4.42 -8.97
CA ARG A 77 -4.52 5.78 -9.47
C ARG A 77 -5.80 6.46 -9.00
N VAL A 78 -6.93 5.77 -9.11
CA VAL A 78 -8.23 6.31 -8.73
C VAL A 78 -8.27 6.67 -7.25
N VAL A 79 -7.83 5.77 -6.38
CA VAL A 79 -7.87 6.04 -4.94
C VAL A 79 -6.87 7.14 -4.53
N LEU A 80 -5.70 7.20 -5.18
CA LEU A 80 -4.75 8.27 -4.91
C LEU A 80 -5.28 9.64 -5.29
N GLU A 81 -6.02 9.76 -6.39
CA GLU A 81 -6.66 11.01 -6.78
C GLU A 81 -7.64 11.48 -5.71
N VAL A 82 -8.45 10.56 -5.19
CA VAL A 82 -9.39 10.86 -4.09
C VAL A 82 -8.63 11.29 -2.84
N MET A 83 -7.58 10.56 -2.47
CA MET A 83 -6.78 10.88 -1.30
C MET A 83 -6.08 12.24 -1.42
N ARG A 84 -5.59 12.59 -2.59
CA ARG A 84 -4.97 13.89 -2.86
C ARG A 84 -5.99 15.03 -2.80
N ASP A 85 -7.22 14.78 -3.26
CA ASP A 85 -8.30 15.74 -3.05
C ASP A 85 -8.55 16.00 -1.57
N GLY A 86 -8.42 14.98 -0.73
CA GLY A 86 -8.49 15.12 0.72
C GLY A 86 -7.45 16.07 1.31
N ILE A 87 -6.25 16.13 0.72
CA ILE A 87 -5.24 17.12 1.14
C ILE A 87 -5.76 18.54 0.92
N THR A 88 -6.35 18.80 -0.24
CA THR A 88 -6.96 20.09 -0.58
C THR A 88 -8.12 20.41 0.37
N GLN A 89 -8.99 19.43 0.63
CA GLN A 89 -10.13 19.61 1.53
C GLN A 89 -9.67 19.97 2.95
N ALA A 90 -8.65 19.30 3.45
CA ALA A 90 -8.09 19.59 4.77
C ALA A 90 -7.50 21.02 4.83
N ALA A 91 -6.79 21.42 3.80
CA ALA A 91 -6.20 22.77 3.70
C ALA A 91 -7.28 23.86 3.69
N GLU A 92 -8.45 23.56 3.14
CA GLU A 92 -9.60 24.47 3.11
C GLU A 92 -10.46 24.40 4.36
N GLY A 93 -10.07 23.62 5.36
CA GLY A 93 -10.77 23.49 6.63
C GLY A 93 -11.97 22.55 6.62
N ARG A 94 -12.15 21.76 5.57
CA ARG A 94 -13.25 20.77 5.48
C ARG A 94 -12.90 19.47 6.17
N LEU A 95 -12.66 19.53 7.45
CA LEU A 95 -12.12 18.43 8.22
C LEU A 95 -13.07 17.25 8.36
N LEU A 96 -14.37 17.52 8.52
CA LEU A 96 -15.37 16.45 8.60
C LEU A 96 -15.37 15.62 7.33
N HIS A 97 -15.22 16.26 6.18
CA HIS A 97 -15.14 15.57 4.89
C HIS A 97 -13.94 14.62 4.84
N VAL A 98 -12.78 15.07 5.32
CA VAL A 98 -11.58 14.24 5.39
C VAL A 98 -11.76 13.07 6.35
N ARG A 99 -12.43 13.27 7.48
CA ARG A 99 -12.72 12.17 8.42
C ARG A 99 -13.65 11.12 7.80
N GLN A 100 -14.61 11.55 7.02
CA GLN A 100 -15.46 10.63 6.26
C GLN A 100 -14.68 9.86 5.20
N MET A 101 -13.78 10.54 4.49
CA MET A 101 -12.87 9.88 3.53
C MET A 101 -12.03 8.80 4.21
N ALA A 102 -11.50 9.09 5.38
CA ALA A 102 -10.69 8.12 6.14
C ALA A 102 -11.48 6.87 6.47
N TRP A 103 -12.74 7.02 6.86
CA TRP A 103 -13.60 5.89 7.16
C TRP A 103 -13.90 5.04 5.93
N GLN A 104 -14.23 5.68 4.82
CA GLN A 104 -14.47 4.99 3.54
C GLN A 104 -13.19 4.31 3.03
N LEU A 105 -12.05 4.94 3.23
CA LEU A 105 -10.75 4.40 2.83
C LEU A 105 -10.44 3.09 3.55
N ARG A 106 -10.77 2.98 4.85
CA ARG A 106 -10.56 1.74 5.61
C ARG A 106 -11.29 0.57 4.96
N ASP A 107 -12.56 0.74 4.61
CA ASP A 107 -13.36 -0.31 4.00
C ASP A 107 -12.84 -0.68 2.60
N TRP A 108 -12.52 0.34 1.80
CA TRP A 108 -11.91 0.12 0.48
C TRP A 108 -10.60 -0.65 0.60
N TYR A 109 -9.76 -0.26 1.55
CA TYR A 109 -8.43 -0.87 1.73
C TYR A 109 -8.52 -2.35 2.09
N HIS A 110 -9.40 -2.72 3.00
CA HIS A 110 -9.61 -4.12 3.35
C HIS A 110 -10.00 -4.94 2.12
N LYS A 111 -10.92 -4.45 1.32
CA LYS A 111 -11.34 -5.13 0.08
C LYS A 111 -10.21 -5.21 -0.93
N HIS A 112 -9.45 -4.14 -1.09
CA HIS A 112 -8.30 -4.09 -2.02
C HIS A 112 -7.23 -5.12 -1.63
N VAL A 113 -6.89 -5.19 -0.34
CA VAL A 113 -5.91 -6.16 0.15
C VAL A 113 -6.40 -7.60 -0.05
N GLN A 114 -7.64 -7.88 0.29
CA GLN A 114 -8.19 -9.25 0.23
C GLN A 114 -8.44 -9.74 -1.20
N THR A 115 -8.50 -8.86 -2.16
CA THR A 115 -8.75 -9.21 -3.57
C THR A 115 -7.53 -8.93 -4.43
N MET A 116 -7.20 -7.67 -4.67
CA MET A 116 -6.14 -7.27 -5.60
C MET A 116 -4.74 -7.61 -5.09
N ASP A 117 -4.43 -7.27 -3.84
CA ASP A 117 -3.12 -7.55 -3.27
C ASP A 117 -2.93 -9.04 -2.99
N ALA A 118 -3.98 -9.74 -2.61
CA ALA A 118 -3.93 -11.20 -2.42
C ALA A 118 -3.57 -11.92 -3.72
N ALA A 119 -4.16 -11.50 -4.84
CA ALA A 119 -3.83 -12.06 -6.16
C ALA A 119 -2.39 -11.72 -6.58
N LEU A 120 -1.95 -10.49 -6.31
CA LEU A 120 -0.56 -10.09 -6.57
C LEU A 120 0.41 -10.90 -5.71
N ALA A 121 0.11 -11.07 -4.44
CA ALA A 121 0.95 -11.85 -3.52
C ALA A 121 1.12 -13.29 -4.01
N LEU A 122 0.05 -13.91 -4.47
CA LEU A 122 0.11 -15.26 -5.06
C LEU A 122 1.05 -15.30 -6.26
N HIS A 123 0.95 -14.32 -7.14
CA HIS A 123 1.83 -14.20 -8.30
C HIS A 123 3.29 -14.02 -7.89
N LEU A 124 3.56 -13.10 -6.96
CA LEU A 124 4.93 -12.82 -6.50
C LEU A 124 5.56 -14.03 -5.81
N ARG A 125 4.78 -14.77 -4.99
CA ARG A 125 5.27 -16.01 -4.39
C ARG A 125 5.62 -17.05 -5.44
N GLY A 126 4.79 -17.19 -6.47
CA GLY A 126 5.07 -18.10 -7.60
C GLY A 126 6.32 -17.73 -8.36
N LYS A 127 6.68 -16.47 -8.42
CA LYS A 127 7.92 -15.97 -9.04
C LYS A 127 9.11 -15.96 -8.09
N ARG A 128 8.92 -16.31 -6.83
CA ARG A 128 9.95 -16.18 -5.77
C ARG A 128 10.54 -14.77 -5.73
N PHE A 129 9.66 -13.79 -5.86
CA PHE A 129 10.04 -12.38 -5.92
C PHE A 129 10.62 -11.90 -4.59
N ASP A 130 11.72 -11.13 -4.67
CA ASP A 130 12.34 -10.49 -3.52
C ASP A 130 12.56 -9.01 -3.85
N PRO A 131 11.87 -8.08 -3.14
CA PRO A 131 12.00 -6.64 -3.40
C PRO A 131 13.41 -6.12 -3.12
N ALA A 132 14.19 -6.77 -2.25
CA ALA A 132 15.57 -6.40 -1.98
C ALA A 132 16.48 -6.57 -3.21
N ASN A 133 16.10 -7.47 -4.13
CA ASN A 133 16.80 -7.69 -5.39
C ASN A 133 16.26 -6.81 -6.54
N GLY A 134 15.28 -5.95 -6.26
CA GLY A 134 14.73 -4.99 -7.20
C GLY A 134 13.98 -5.57 -8.38
N GLY A 135 13.55 -6.83 -8.29
CA GLY A 135 12.85 -7.53 -9.35
C GLY A 135 13.13 -9.01 -9.30
N SER A 136 12.89 -9.74 -10.38
CA SER A 136 13.15 -11.17 -10.44
C SER A 136 14.65 -11.48 -10.62
N GLY A 137 15.31 -11.70 -9.49
CA GLY A 137 16.58 -12.39 -9.32
C GLY A 137 17.77 -12.05 -10.24
N PRO A 138 18.07 -12.87 -11.24
CA PRO A 138 19.38 -12.83 -11.93
C PRO A 138 19.73 -11.50 -12.60
N ARG A 139 18.72 -10.77 -13.07
CA ARG A 139 18.92 -9.51 -13.77
C ARG A 139 19.63 -8.46 -12.92
N ARG A 140 19.28 -8.38 -11.64
CA ARG A 140 19.90 -7.40 -10.74
C ARG A 140 21.36 -7.75 -10.45
N SER A 141 21.63 -9.03 -10.26
CA SER A 141 23.00 -9.51 -10.03
C SER A 141 23.90 -9.17 -11.22
N SER A 142 23.40 -9.35 -12.44
CA SER A 142 24.13 -8.99 -13.64
C SER A 142 24.44 -7.50 -13.72
N VAL A 143 23.48 -6.65 -13.36
CA VAL A 143 23.68 -5.20 -13.35
C VAL A 143 24.70 -4.80 -12.29
N ALA A 144 24.64 -5.39 -11.11
CA ALA A 144 25.59 -5.12 -10.05
C ALA A 144 27.02 -5.53 -10.44
N ALA A 145 27.16 -6.69 -11.07
CA ALA A 145 28.44 -7.17 -11.56
C ALA A 145 29.03 -6.23 -12.64
N ALA A 146 28.20 -5.72 -13.52
CA ALA A 146 28.65 -4.81 -14.58
C ALA A 146 29.14 -3.45 -14.05
N ARG A 147 28.79 -3.08 -12.84
CA ARG A 147 29.20 -1.83 -12.20
C ARG A 147 30.44 -1.94 -11.35
N ALA A 148 30.89 -3.13 -11.11
CA ALA A 148 32.07 -3.40 -10.30
C ALA A 148 33.40 -2.97 -10.98
#